data_133ee0612c9e2abab1bb861949cd11e5
#
_entry.id   133ee0612c9e2abab1bb861949cd11e5
#
_cell.length_a   1.000
_cell.length_b   1.000
_cell.length_c   1.000
_cell.angle_alpha   90.00
_cell.angle_beta   90.00
_cell.angle_gamma   90.00
#
_symmetry.space_group_name_H-M   'P 1'
#
loop_
_entity.id
_entity.type
_entity.pdbx_description
1 polymer ?
#
loop_
_entity_poly.entity_id
_entity_poly.type
_entity_poly.pdbx_seq_one_letter_code
_entity_poly.pdbx_strand_id
1 'polypeptide(L)'
;AAVQCNEKGHPVFVKLSPVSGFTSKAIKSWAHKYLANGTNTVSDGLPCFNELEKFGDHSVLVTSKAKQEEIEAVFKWVNTILSNVKTSISGTFHAIDYRKYGFRYLADIEFRLNRRFDLRRMFFGLFTKALQSSPKSANLLNATLYG
;
A
#
# COMPACT_ATOMS: atom_id res chain seq x y z
N ALA A 1 -1.04 0.68 -4.21
CA ALA A 1 0.20 0.35 -3.52
C ALA A 1 1.23 1.44 -3.78
N ALA A 2 1.99 1.83 -2.76
CA ALA A 2 3.19 2.63 -2.88
C ALA A 2 4.36 1.89 -2.24
N VAL A 3 5.55 1.99 -2.84
CA VAL A 3 6.75 1.31 -2.38
C VAL A 3 7.87 2.34 -2.28
N GLN A 4 8.43 2.46 -1.10
CA GLN A 4 9.64 3.25 -0.88
C GLN A 4 10.85 2.36 -1.06
N CYS A 5 11.78 2.80 -1.90
CA CYS A 5 13.06 2.12 -2.11
C CYS A 5 14.20 2.94 -1.50
N ASN A 6 15.27 2.25 -1.10
CA ASN A 6 16.53 2.91 -0.73
C ASN A 6 17.34 3.29 -1.99
N GLU A 7 18.48 3.94 -1.80
CA GLU A 7 19.40 4.36 -2.87
C GLU A 7 19.88 3.20 -3.75
N LYS A 8 19.89 1.96 -3.22
CA LYS A 8 20.24 0.75 -3.95
C LYS A 8 19.07 0.13 -4.71
N GLY A 9 17.89 0.79 -4.71
CA GLY A 9 16.68 0.29 -5.36
C GLY A 9 15.96 -0.84 -4.62
N HIS A 10 16.31 -1.14 -3.35
CA HIS A 10 15.63 -2.19 -2.59
C HIS A 10 14.42 -1.62 -1.81
N PRO A 11 13.31 -2.37 -1.73
CA PRO A 11 12.10 -1.92 -1.04
C PRO A 11 12.32 -1.93 0.48
N VAL A 12 12.16 -0.78 1.10
CA VAL A 12 12.30 -0.57 2.55
C VAL A 12 10.98 -0.38 3.26
N PHE A 13 10.00 0.19 2.58
CA PHE A 13 8.67 0.40 3.13
C PHE A 13 7.60 0.25 2.06
N VAL A 14 6.46 -0.29 2.45
CA VAL A 14 5.30 -0.50 1.59
C VAL A 14 4.08 0.13 2.24
N LYS A 15 3.28 0.85 1.47
CA LYS A 15 1.97 1.35 1.86
C LYS A 15 0.89 0.76 0.96
N LEU A 16 -0.04 0.03 1.57
CA LEU A 16 -1.22 -0.53 0.91
C LEU A 16 -2.47 0.18 1.42
N SER A 17 -3.23 0.78 0.53
CA SER A 17 -4.46 1.48 0.91
C SER A 17 -5.55 1.21 -0.10
N PRO A 18 -6.77 0.85 0.32
CA PRO A 18 -7.91 0.88 -0.57
C PRO A 18 -8.22 2.34 -0.91
N VAL A 19 -8.56 2.59 -2.15
CA VAL A 19 -9.06 3.89 -2.63
C VAL A 19 -10.39 3.66 -3.33
N SER A 20 -11.29 4.63 -3.24
CA SER A 20 -12.62 4.53 -3.88
C SER A 20 -12.56 4.55 -5.41
N GLY A 21 -11.42 4.95 -5.96
CA GLY A 21 -11.12 5.01 -7.39
C GLY A 21 -9.85 5.80 -7.65
N PHE A 22 -9.32 5.69 -8.86
CA PHE A 22 -8.17 6.48 -9.31
C PHE A 22 -8.63 7.86 -9.77
N THR A 23 -9.04 8.70 -8.80
CA THR A 23 -9.43 10.11 -9.02
C THR A 23 -8.42 11.04 -8.37
N SER A 24 -8.26 12.25 -8.93
CA SER A 24 -7.35 13.27 -8.37
C SER A 24 -7.67 13.57 -6.90
N LYS A 25 -8.96 13.62 -6.54
CA LYS A 25 -9.40 13.82 -5.14
C LYS A 25 -8.93 12.71 -4.22
N ALA A 26 -9.07 11.45 -4.63
CA ALA A 26 -8.66 10.29 -3.83
C ALA A 26 -7.14 10.24 -3.66
N ILE A 27 -6.39 10.46 -4.75
CA ILE A 27 -4.92 10.48 -4.72
C ILE A 27 -4.39 11.65 -3.87
N LYS A 28 -4.97 12.85 -4.03
CA LYS A 28 -4.63 14.01 -3.19
C LYS A 28 -4.83 13.72 -1.71
N SER A 29 -5.99 13.18 -1.33
CA SER A 29 -6.30 12.83 0.07
C SER A 29 -5.33 11.77 0.61
N TRP A 30 -5.01 10.77 -0.20
CA TRP A 30 -4.05 9.74 0.15
C TRP A 30 -2.64 10.33 0.34
N ALA A 31 -2.19 11.18 -0.57
CA ALA A 31 -0.89 11.81 -0.52
C ALA A 31 -0.72 12.71 0.72
N HIS A 32 -1.70 13.54 1.04
CA HIS A 32 -1.71 14.34 2.28
C HIS A 32 -1.55 13.51 3.55
N LYS A 33 -2.05 12.28 3.54
CA LYS A 33 -2.01 11.39 4.71
C LYS A 33 -0.70 10.63 4.84
N TYR A 34 -0.05 10.31 3.72
CA TYR A 34 1.03 9.31 3.72
C TYR A 34 2.34 9.78 3.10
N LEU A 35 2.37 10.89 2.35
CA LEU A 35 3.60 11.43 1.79
C LEU A 35 4.10 12.61 2.63
N ALA A 36 5.40 12.62 2.87
CA ALA A 36 6.09 13.80 3.40
C ALA A 36 6.33 14.82 2.27
N ASN A 37 6.40 16.10 2.62
CA ASN A 37 6.82 17.12 1.68
C ASN A 37 8.27 16.88 1.22
N GLY A 38 8.53 17.09 -0.06
CA GLY A 38 9.84 16.81 -0.66
C GLY A 38 10.06 15.35 -1.05
N THR A 39 9.01 14.50 -1.02
CA THR A 39 9.13 13.11 -1.45
C THR A 39 9.19 13.02 -2.98
N ASN A 40 10.26 12.43 -3.51
CA ASN A 40 10.35 12.11 -4.93
C ASN A 40 9.48 10.89 -5.24
N THR A 41 8.60 11.03 -6.22
CA THR A 41 7.66 9.99 -6.59
C THR A 41 7.75 9.63 -8.07
N VAL A 42 7.51 8.36 -8.40
CA VAL A 42 7.36 7.89 -9.77
C VAL A 42 6.02 7.18 -9.91
N SER A 43 5.28 7.47 -10.96
CA SER A 43 4.02 6.81 -11.26
C SER A 43 3.88 6.42 -12.72
N ASP A 44 2.84 5.61 -13.01
CA ASP A 44 2.39 5.40 -14.38
C ASP A 44 1.69 6.66 -14.94
N GLY A 45 1.34 6.64 -16.20
CA GLY A 45 0.77 7.81 -16.89
C GLY A 45 -0.69 8.13 -16.57
N LEU A 46 -1.26 7.66 -15.44
CA LEU A 46 -2.63 8.02 -15.07
C LEU A 46 -2.71 9.48 -14.60
N PRO A 47 -3.61 10.32 -15.17
CA PRO A 47 -3.69 11.75 -14.87
C PRO A 47 -3.94 12.08 -13.39
N CYS A 48 -4.57 11.17 -12.64
CA CYS A 48 -4.83 11.39 -11.22
C CYS A 48 -3.55 11.49 -10.37
N PHE A 49 -2.43 10.95 -10.84
CA PHE A 49 -1.14 11.01 -10.13
C PHE A 49 -0.42 12.35 -10.29
N ASN A 50 -0.85 13.25 -11.19
CA ASN A 50 -0.30 14.60 -11.28
C ASN A 50 -0.48 15.38 -9.95
N GLU A 51 -1.42 14.99 -9.10
CA GLU A 51 -1.57 15.57 -7.75
C GLU A 51 -0.33 15.34 -6.87
N LEU A 52 0.54 14.38 -7.18
CA LEU A 52 1.76 14.09 -6.43
C LEU A 52 2.83 15.19 -6.58
N GLU A 53 2.81 15.96 -7.66
CA GLU A 53 3.70 17.11 -7.89
C GLU A 53 3.63 18.15 -6.76
N LYS A 54 2.51 18.20 -6.03
CA LYS A 54 2.31 19.12 -4.91
C LYS A 54 3.10 18.72 -3.64
N PHE A 55 3.65 17.52 -3.61
CA PHE A 55 4.36 16.97 -2.47
C PHE A 55 5.88 16.85 -2.67
N GLY A 56 6.35 17.00 -3.91
CA GLY A 56 7.76 16.90 -4.27
C GLY A 56 7.93 16.60 -5.75
N ASP A 57 9.10 16.17 -6.15
CA ASP A 57 9.38 15.83 -7.54
C ASP A 57 8.56 14.60 -7.96
N HIS A 58 7.84 14.72 -9.05
CA HIS A 58 7.04 13.64 -9.62
C HIS A 58 7.48 13.34 -11.04
N SER A 59 7.92 12.14 -11.28
CA SER A 59 8.26 11.60 -12.59
C SER A 59 7.19 10.64 -13.09
N VAL A 60 6.86 10.73 -14.36
CA VAL A 60 5.86 9.87 -14.99
C VAL A 60 6.53 8.95 -16.01
N LEU A 61 6.37 7.63 -15.82
CA LEU A 61 6.79 6.64 -16.80
C LEU A 61 5.54 6.03 -17.47
N VAL A 62 5.25 6.50 -18.68
CA VAL A 62 4.10 6.02 -19.46
C VAL A 62 4.38 4.58 -19.95
N THR A 63 3.82 3.59 -19.30
CA THR A 63 4.09 2.16 -19.54
C THR A 63 3.78 1.71 -20.97
N SER A 64 2.82 2.35 -21.65
CA SER A 64 2.49 2.03 -23.05
C SER A 64 3.55 2.50 -24.07
N LYS A 65 4.47 3.38 -23.66
CA LYS A 65 5.52 3.96 -24.52
C LYS A 65 6.93 3.57 -24.09
N ALA A 66 7.09 3.11 -22.86
CA ALA A 66 8.38 2.75 -22.28
C ALA A 66 8.82 1.34 -22.72
N LYS A 67 10.12 1.11 -22.74
CA LYS A 67 10.67 -0.23 -22.97
C LYS A 67 10.42 -1.13 -21.76
N GLN A 68 10.27 -2.44 -21.99
CA GLN A 68 10.01 -3.40 -20.92
C GLN A 68 11.07 -3.35 -19.81
N GLU A 69 12.33 -3.16 -20.16
CA GLU A 69 13.45 -3.03 -19.22
C GLU A 69 13.31 -1.83 -18.29
N GLU A 70 12.84 -0.68 -18.80
CA GLU A 70 12.59 0.54 -18.01
C GLU A 70 11.40 0.34 -17.05
N ILE A 71 10.34 -0.30 -17.54
CA ILE A 71 9.17 -0.64 -16.73
C ILE A 71 9.56 -1.58 -15.59
N GLU A 72 10.35 -2.60 -15.89
CA GLU A 72 10.85 -3.54 -14.88
C GLU A 72 11.78 -2.86 -13.88
N ALA A 73 12.68 -2.00 -14.32
CA ALA A 73 13.57 -1.28 -13.42
C ALA A 73 12.80 -0.42 -12.42
N VAL A 74 11.79 0.33 -12.89
CA VAL A 74 11.03 1.28 -12.07
C VAL A 74 9.93 0.59 -11.26
N PHE A 75 9.11 -0.26 -11.87
CA PHE A 75 7.91 -0.81 -11.24
C PHE A 75 8.07 -2.24 -10.71
N LYS A 76 9.26 -2.85 -10.79
CA LYS A 76 9.54 -4.21 -10.31
C LYS A 76 8.93 -4.49 -8.94
N TRP A 77 9.22 -3.64 -7.97
CA TRP A 77 8.79 -3.87 -6.60
C TRP A 77 7.30 -3.63 -6.38
N VAL A 78 6.72 -2.64 -7.04
CA VAL A 78 5.28 -2.42 -7.00
C VAL A 78 4.56 -3.62 -7.59
N ASN A 79 4.99 -4.11 -8.74
CA ASN A 79 4.41 -5.27 -9.41
C ASN A 79 4.57 -6.56 -8.59
N THR A 80 5.76 -6.77 -8.01
CA THR A 80 6.03 -7.92 -7.13
C THR A 80 5.11 -7.90 -5.91
N ILE A 81 4.96 -6.74 -5.26
CA ILE A 81 4.11 -6.60 -4.08
C ILE A 81 2.64 -6.79 -4.43
N LEU A 82 2.16 -6.22 -5.54
CA LEU A 82 0.79 -6.41 -6.01
C LEU A 82 0.50 -7.87 -6.36
N SER A 83 1.46 -8.58 -6.97
CA SER A 83 1.35 -10.01 -7.23
C SER A 83 1.24 -10.81 -5.93
N ASN A 84 2.09 -10.52 -4.94
CA ASN A 84 2.05 -11.17 -3.63
C ASN A 84 0.73 -10.90 -2.89
N VAL A 85 0.22 -9.66 -2.97
CA VAL A 85 -1.09 -9.30 -2.41
C VAL A 85 -2.20 -10.12 -3.07
N LYS A 86 -2.22 -10.18 -4.40
CA LYS A 86 -3.21 -10.98 -5.15
C LYS A 86 -3.15 -12.45 -4.76
N THR A 87 -1.97 -13.04 -4.70
CA THR A 87 -1.77 -14.44 -4.31
C THR A 87 -2.21 -14.70 -2.87
N SER A 88 -1.86 -13.82 -1.94
CA SER A 88 -2.29 -13.95 -0.53
C SER A 88 -3.81 -13.89 -0.41
N ILE A 89 -4.45 -13.01 -1.15
CA ILE A 89 -5.89 -12.85 -1.13
C ILE A 89 -6.59 -14.06 -1.76
N SER A 90 -6.17 -14.49 -2.95
CA SER A 90 -6.80 -15.61 -3.64
C SER A 90 -6.50 -16.97 -3.00
N GLY A 91 -5.30 -17.14 -2.43
CA GLY A 91 -4.87 -18.41 -1.83
C GLY A 91 -5.39 -18.64 -0.40
N THR A 92 -5.49 -17.58 0.40
CA THR A 92 -5.86 -17.71 1.82
C THR A 92 -7.31 -17.33 2.08
N PHE A 93 -7.87 -16.43 1.27
CA PHE A 93 -9.15 -15.80 1.54
C PHE A 93 -10.10 -15.92 0.34
N HIS A 94 -10.51 -17.13 -0.01
CA HIS A 94 -11.29 -17.43 -1.21
C HIS A 94 -12.62 -16.67 -1.37
N ALA A 95 -13.20 -16.16 -0.28
CA ALA A 95 -14.48 -15.44 -0.29
C ALA A 95 -14.46 -14.26 0.67
N ILE A 96 -13.82 -13.16 0.26
CA ILE A 96 -13.78 -11.93 1.06
C ILE A 96 -14.76 -10.92 0.49
N ASP A 97 -15.58 -10.33 1.37
CA ASP A 97 -16.18 -9.04 1.06
C ASP A 97 -15.12 -7.94 1.14
N TYR A 98 -14.55 -7.58 -0.03
CA TYR A 98 -13.49 -6.57 -0.13
C TYR A 98 -13.96 -5.18 0.32
N ARG A 99 -15.24 -4.85 0.15
CA ARG A 99 -15.78 -3.57 0.63
C ARG A 99 -15.72 -3.51 2.13
N LYS A 100 -16.03 -4.62 2.76
CA LYS A 100 -16.14 -4.73 4.22
C LYS A 100 -14.78 -4.93 4.90
N TYR A 101 -13.92 -5.79 4.38
CA TYR A 101 -12.72 -6.25 5.08
C TYR A 101 -11.42 -5.94 4.36
N GLY A 102 -11.47 -5.43 3.12
CA GLY A 102 -10.28 -5.22 2.29
C GLY A 102 -9.18 -4.41 2.96
N PHE A 103 -9.54 -3.34 3.69
CA PHE A 103 -8.55 -2.52 4.38
C PHE A 103 -7.81 -3.27 5.50
N ARG A 104 -8.47 -4.23 6.18
CA ARG A 104 -7.86 -5.03 7.26
C ARG A 104 -6.86 -6.03 6.70
N TYR A 105 -7.22 -6.69 5.60
CA TYR A 105 -6.32 -7.62 4.91
C TYR A 105 -5.11 -6.91 4.33
N LEU A 106 -5.32 -5.73 3.71
CA LEU A 106 -4.21 -4.92 3.22
C LEU A 106 -3.31 -4.44 4.37
N ALA A 107 -3.89 -4.06 5.52
CA ALA A 107 -3.11 -3.67 6.70
C ALA A 107 -2.29 -4.83 7.29
N ASP A 108 -2.84 -6.05 7.32
CA ASP A 108 -2.10 -7.25 7.76
C ASP A 108 -0.94 -7.57 6.80
N ILE A 109 -1.20 -7.56 5.49
CA ILE A 109 -0.16 -7.80 4.48
C ILE A 109 0.93 -6.71 4.57
N GLU A 110 0.55 -5.45 4.69
CA GLU A 110 1.46 -4.31 4.87
C GLU A 110 2.33 -4.49 6.12
N PHE A 111 1.71 -4.87 7.24
CA PHE A 111 2.41 -5.11 8.50
C PHE A 111 3.49 -6.19 8.36
N ARG A 112 3.15 -7.31 7.73
CA ARG A 112 4.07 -8.43 7.48
C ARG A 112 5.19 -8.05 6.51
N LEU A 113 4.86 -7.38 5.41
CA LEU A 113 5.84 -6.93 4.42
C LEU A 113 6.86 -5.96 5.03
N ASN A 114 6.41 -4.99 5.82
CA ASN A 114 7.28 -3.98 6.42
C ASN A 114 8.16 -4.51 7.55
N ARG A 115 7.89 -5.72 8.06
CA ARG A 115 8.66 -6.37 9.14
C ARG A 115 9.28 -7.71 8.73
N ARG A 116 9.26 -8.02 7.44
CA ARG A 116 9.70 -9.33 6.92
C ARG A 116 11.13 -9.73 7.28
N PHE A 117 11.99 -8.77 7.55
CA PHE A 117 13.39 -9.01 7.92
C PHE A 117 13.65 -8.88 9.42
N ASP A 118 12.64 -8.58 10.23
CA ASP A 118 12.74 -8.43 11.68
C ASP A 118 11.57 -9.15 12.36
N LEU A 119 11.67 -10.47 12.43
CA LEU A 119 10.64 -11.32 13.05
C LEU A 119 10.45 -11.00 14.54
N ARG A 120 11.53 -10.59 15.23
CA ARG A 120 11.46 -10.21 16.64
C ARG A 120 10.61 -8.96 16.83
N ARG A 121 10.86 -7.92 16.03
CA ARG A 121 10.04 -6.69 16.05
C ARG A 121 8.60 -6.97 15.62
N MET A 122 8.39 -7.88 14.68
CA MET A 122 7.04 -8.31 14.28
C MET A 122 6.31 -8.95 15.44
N PHE A 123 6.93 -9.92 16.13
CA PHE A 123 6.35 -10.61 17.29
C PHE A 123 5.99 -9.63 18.41
N PHE A 124 6.97 -8.82 18.87
CA PHE A 124 6.73 -7.85 19.93
C PHE A 124 5.68 -6.81 19.56
N GLY A 125 5.66 -6.36 18.30
CA GLY A 125 4.66 -5.43 17.80
C GLY A 125 3.24 -6.01 17.85
N LEU A 126 3.05 -7.27 17.44
CA LEU A 126 1.78 -7.97 17.53
C LEU A 126 1.36 -8.20 18.99
N PHE A 127 2.29 -8.67 19.83
CA PHE A 127 2.04 -8.92 21.24
C PHE A 127 1.62 -7.65 21.98
N THR A 128 2.35 -6.55 21.79
CA THR A 128 2.02 -5.25 22.37
C THR A 128 0.63 -4.77 21.92
N LYS A 129 0.31 -4.91 20.64
CA LYS A 129 -1.01 -4.53 20.13
C LYS A 129 -2.12 -5.42 20.65
N ALA A 130 -1.88 -6.71 20.81
CA ALA A 130 -2.83 -7.64 21.41
C ALA A 130 -3.13 -7.27 22.87
N LEU A 131 -2.11 -6.95 23.67
CA LEU A 131 -2.27 -6.51 25.06
C LEU A 131 -3.00 -5.17 25.20
N GLN A 132 -2.81 -4.26 24.25
CA GLN A 132 -3.44 -2.95 24.24
C GLN A 132 -4.85 -2.94 23.64
N SER A 133 -5.26 -4.04 22.97
CA SER A 133 -6.56 -4.14 22.36
C SER A 133 -7.61 -4.64 23.34
N SER A 134 -8.75 -3.96 23.42
CA SER A 134 -9.93 -4.49 24.08
C SER A 134 -10.69 -5.45 23.16
N PRO A 135 -11.39 -6.48 23.71
CA PRO A 135 -12.29 -7.32 22.94
C PRO A 135 -13.33 -6.46 22.19
N LYS A 136 -13.50 -6.74 20.91
CA LYS A 136 -14.48 -6.02 20.10
C LYS A 136 -15.62 -6.96 19.69
N SER A 137 -16.84 -6.57 19.98
CA SER A 137 -18.01 -7.34 19.55
C SER A 137 -18.14 -7.36 18.03
N ALA A 138 -18.79 -8.38 17.49
CA ALA A 138 -19.07 -8.49 16.07
C ALA A 138 -19.84 -7.25 15.53
N ASN A 139 -20.77 -6.70 16.34
CA ASN A 139 -21.52 -5.50 15.99
C ASN A 139 -20.62 -4.27 15.85
N LEU A 140 -19.65 -4.08 16.75
CA LEU A 140 -18.68 -3.00 16.66
C LEU A 140 -17.76 -3.18 15.44
N LEU A 141 -17.32 -4.42 15.18
CA LEU A 141 -16.52 -4.73 14.01
C LEU A 141 -17.27 -4.49 12.70
N ASN A 142 -18.58 -4.68 12.69
CA ASN A 142 -19.44 -4.40 11.56
C ASN A 142 -19.75 -2.91 11.39
N ALA A 143 -19.93 -2.15 12.48
CA ALA A 143 -20.26 -0.72 12.46
C ALA A 143 -19.09 0.16 11.98
N THR A 144 -17.86 -0.18 12.30
CA THR A 144 -16.65 0.60 11.89
C THR A 144 -16.32 0.53 10.40
N LEU A 145 -17.16 -0.10 9.59
CA LEU A 145 -16.93 -0.32 8.16
C LEU A 145 -17.68 0.67 7.27
N TYR A 146 -18.54 1.50 7.84
CA TYR A 146 -19.41 2.44 7.11
C TYR A 146 -19.16 3.91 7.50
N GLY A 147 -18.06 4.21 8.17
CA GLY A 147 -17.62 5.56 8.52
C GLY A 147 -16.57 6.11 7.57
#